data_8c59188c6b6d1ea94e0caa249d2a5f2f
#
_entry.id   8c59188c6b6d1ea94e0caa249d2a5f2f
#
_cell.length_a   1.000
_cell.length_b   1.000
_cell.length_c   1.000
_cell.angle_alpha   90.00
_cell.angle_beta   90.00
_cell.angle_gamma   90.00
#
_symmetry.space_group_name_H-M   'P 1'
#
loop_
_entity.id
_entity.type
_entity.pdbx_description
1 polymer ?
#
loop_
_entity_poly.entity_id
_entity_poly.type
_entity_poly.pdbx_seq_one_letter_code
_entity_poly.pdbx_strand_id
1 'polypeptide(L)'
;MRTKYLIIGAGPTGLGAGWRLKELEEKDFLILERNAHVGGLSASFKDNAGFTWDVGGHVVFSHYEYFDRLLDSLLGGEYLEHQREAWIRMAGTWVPYPFQNNIRYLPPRERWRCVQGLLRARDARPEGRPAHFREWIGRVFGEGIAELFMLPYNFKVWATRLERMDFGWIGERVSVIDLERVLKNLVLELDDVSWGPNNAFRFPLYGGTGEIFRRLGKRLSEHILIGQEVLRLDPVAKRATIRGGETIDYEVALNTGPLDRLVLDQVVTPPEAVARAAGELTHNGVWIGGVGVRGYVADTKCWMYFPESNCPFYRVTNFHNYSPKNVPHQDREDRYRSFMAEVSFSRDKEEDLDGLMDRTVDGLVAAGLMSPGDREGVASRWERRVDYGYPVPCLARDRALSTIQPWLESQGIYSRGRFGGWKYEVGNMDH
;
A
#
# COMPACT_ATOMS: atom_id res chain seq x y z
N MET A 1 -1.78 -31.67 -16.11
CA MET A 1 -2.92 -31.39 -15.19
C MET A 1 -3.95 -30.57 -15.95
N ARG A 2 -5.24 -30.62 -15.56
CA ARG A 2 -6.29 -29.78 -16.18
C ARG A 2 -7.17 -29.19 -15.09
N THR A 3 -7.64 -27.96 -15.26
CA THR A 3 -8.61 -27.28 -14.40
C THR A 3 -9.50 -26.34 -15.23
N LYS A 4 -10.72 -26.12 -14.80
CA LYS A 4 -11.62 -25.16 -15.44
C LYS A 4 -11.19 -23.74 -15.17
N TYR A 5 -10.91 -23.38 -13.89
CA TYR A 5 -10.46 -22.07 -13.49
C TYR A 5 -9.04 -22.10 -12.95
N LEU A 6 -8.12 -21.45 -13.63
CA LEU A 6 -6.76 -21.26 -13.17
C LEU A 6 -6.60 -19.87 -12.56
N ILE A 7 -6.29 -19.79 -11.27
CA ILE A 7 -6.03 -18.54 -10.55
C ILE A 7 -4.51 -18.40 -10.34
N ILE A 8 -3.94 -17.31 -10.83
CA ILE A 8 -2.51 -17.02 -10.75
C ILE A 8 -2.28 -15.98 -9.64
N GLY A 9 -1.71 -16.42 -8.52
CA GLY A 9 -1.45 -15.67 -7.30
C GLY A 9 -2.45 -15.98 -6.18
N ALA A 10 -1.92 -16.23 -4.97
CA ALA A 10 -2.68 -16.43 -3.73
C ALA A 10 -2.60 -15.19 -2.80
N GLY A 11 -2.63 -13.99 -3.36
CA GLY A 11 -2.88 -12.75 -2.64
C GLY A 11 -4.37 -12.59 -2.32
N PRO A 12 -4.79 -11.44 -1.71
CA PRO A 12 -6.19 -11.20 -1.35
C PRO A 12 -7.17 -11.49 -2.48
N THR A 13 -6.92 -10.97 -3.68
CA THR A 13 -7.79 -11.14 -4.86
C THR A 13 -7.91 -12.61 -5.29
N GLY A 14 -6.77 -13.34 -5.34
CA GLY A 14 -6.81 -14.75 -5.77
C GLY A 14 -7.48 -15.66 -4.74
N LEU A 15 -7.22 -15.41 -3.45
CA LEU A 15 -7.89 -16.14 -2.37
C LEU A 15 -9.39 -15.80 -2.31
N GLY A 16 -9.75 -14.52 -2.50
CA GLY A 16 -11.15 -14.08 -2.57
C GLY A 16 -11.90 -14.75 -3.74
N ALA A 17 -11.27 -14.83 -4.91
CA ALA A 17 -11.84 -15.52 -6.06
C ALA A 17 -12.05 -17.03 -5.78
N GLY A 18 -11.03 -17.70 -5.21
CA GLY A 18 -11.15 -19.11 -4.81
C GLY A 18 -12.23 -19.32 -3.75
N TRP A 19 -12.34 -18.43 -2.79
CA TRP A 19 -13.41 -18.47 -1.79
C TRP A 19 -14.79 -18.35 -2.43
N ARG A 20 -14.95 -17.40 -3.36
CA ARG A 20 -16.22 -17.22 -4.06
C ARG A 20 -16.59 -18.42 -4.93
N LEU A 21 -15.64 -19.05 -5.61
CA LEU A 21 -15.88 -20.28 -6.34
C LEU A 21 -16.36 -21.42 -5.41
N LYS A 22 -15.72 -21.56 -4.26
CA LYS A 22 -16.12 -22.54 -3.24
C LYS A 22 -17.55 -22.30 -2.72
N GLU A 23 -17.95 -21.04 -2.46
CA GLU A 23 -19.32 -20.69 -2.09
C GLU A 23 -20.34 -20.99 -3.19
N LEU A 24 -19.92 -20.94 -4.46
CA LEU A 24 -20.73 -21.31 -5.61
C LEU A 24 -20.72 -22.84 -5.91
N GLU A 25 -20.15 -23.62 -4.99
CA GLU A 25 -19.98 -25.07 -5.12
C GLU A 25 -19.17 -25.53 -6.36
N GLU A 26 -18.39 -24.58 -6.96
CA GLU A 26 -17.45 -24.92 -8.02
C GLU A 26 -16.20 -25.57 -7.39
N LYS A 27 -15.84 -26.75 -7.87
CA LYS A 27 -14.71 -27.53 -7.34
C LYS A 27 -13.53 -27.61 -8.31
N ASP A 28 -13.76 -27.31 -9.58
CA ASP A 28 -12.74 -27.40 -10.63
C ASP A 28 -11.99 -26.07 -10.78
N PHE A 29 -11.23 -25.70 -9.76
CA PHE A 29 -10.34 -24.57 -9.80
C PHE A 29 -9.01 -24.87 -9.11
N LEU A 30 -7.95 -24.16 -9.52
CA LEU A 30 -6.60 -24.29 -9.00
C LEU A 30 -5.98 -22.90 -8.81
N ILE A 31 -5.39 -22.67 -7.66
CA ILE A 31 -4.66 -21.44 -7.32
C ILE A 31 -3.17 -21.76 -7.30
N LEU A 32 -2.38 -21.04 -8.11
CA LEU A 32 -0.92 -21.16 -8.15
C LEU A 32 -0.29 -19.96 -7.44
N GLU A 33 0.58 -20.21 -6.47
CA GLU A 33 1.35 -19.18 -5.77
C GLU A 33 2.85 -19.43 -5.91
N ARG A 34 3.59 -18.44 -6.38
CA ARG A 34 5.06 -18.56 -6.57
C ARG A 34 5.86 -18.60 -5.28
N ASN A 35 5.35 -17.96 -4.23
CA ASN A 35 6.01 -17.95 -2.91
C ASN A 35 5.68 -19.21 -2.12
N ALA A 36 6.44 -19.42 -1.04
CA ALA A 36 6.17 -20.50 -0.07
C ALA A 36 5.03 -20.17 0.93
N HIS A 37 4.31 -19.07 0.71
CA HIS A 37 3.24 -18.58 1.57
C HIS A 37 2.15 -17.86 0.76
N VAL A 38 0.95 -17.84 1.28
CA VAL A 38 -0.18 -17.07 0.74
C VAL A 38 -0.18 -15.63 1.29
N GLY A 39 -1.09 -14.77 0.80
CA GLY A 39 -1.33 -13.41 1.27
C GLY A 39 -0.70 -12.32 0.41
N GLY A 40 0.25 -12.67 -0.49
CA GLY A 40 0.87 -11.69 -1.39
C GLY A 40 1.46 -10.48 -0.63
N LEU A 41 1.07 -9.26 -1.02
CA LEU A 41 1.48 -8.02 -0.33
C LEU A 41 0.82 -7.83 1.04
N SER A 42 -0.22 -8.58 1.37
CA SER A 42 -0.87 -8.55 2.70
C SER A 42 -0.33 -9.65 3.63
N ALA A 43 0.77 -10.29 3.26
CA ALA A 43 1.42 -11.29 4.13
C ALA A 43 2.10 -10.64 5.34
N SER A 44 2.23 -11.42 6.42
CA SER A 44 2.95 -11.02 7.63
C SER A 44 3.96 -12.10 8.01
N PHE A 45 5.04 -11.66 8.64
CA PHE A 45 6.17 -12.51 9.01
C PHE A 45 6.51 -12.32 10.49
N LYS A 46 6.86 -13.40 11.13
CA LYS A 46 7.41 -13.36 12.49
C LYS A 46 8.92 -13.56 12.39
N ASP A 47 9.69 -12.67 13.01
CA ASP A 47 11.13 -12.77 13.04
C ASP A 47 11.62 -13.67 14.21
N ASN A 48 12.93 -13.90 14.25
CA ASN A 48 13.55 -14.75 15.28
C ASN A 48 13.52 -14.11 16.68
N ALA A 49 13.35 -12.78 16.77
CA ALA A 49 13.21 -12.06 18.03
C ALA A 49 11.75 -12.07 18.56
N GLY A 50 10.83 -12.58 17.76
CA GLY A 50 9.42 -12.73 18.13
C GLY A 50 8.52 -11.55 17.73
N PHE A 51 9.04 -10.58 16.99
CA PHE A 51 8.22 -9.49 16.41
C PHE A 51 7.45 -9.98 15.19
N THR A 52 6.25 -9.44 15.02
CA THR A 52 5.45 -9.61 13.79
C THR A 52 5.63 -8.39 12.91
N TRP A 53 5.79 -8.59 11.60
CA TRP A 53 5.98 -7.55 10.60
C TRP A 53 5.07 -7.79 9.40
N ASP A 54 4.37 -6.74 8.96
CA ASP A 54 3.60 -6.75 7.72
C ASP A 54 4.45 -6.26 6.53
N VAL A 55 3.99 -6.50 5.33
CA VAL A 55 4.59 -5.94 4.12
C VAL A 55 4.04 -4.53 3.87
N GLY A 56 4.37 -3.61 4.78
CA GLY A 56 3.86 -2.23 4.81
C GLY A 56 2.71 -2.04 5.80
N GLY A 57 2.40 -0.77 6.12
CA GLY A 57 1.38 -0.40 7.10
C GLY A 57 -0.04 -0.65 6.60
N HIS A 58 -0.50 -1.87 6.60
CA HIS A 58 -1.86 -2.23 6.22
C HIS A 58 -2.83 -2.07 7.39
N VAL A 59 -4.05 -1.62 7.08
CA VAL A 59 -5.20 -1.58 7.98
C VAL A 59 -6.39 -2.18 7.27
N VAL A 60 -7.30 -2.80 8.01
CA VAL A 60 -8.49 -3.44 7.47
C VAL A 60 -9.69 -2.52 7.70
N PHE A 61 -10.20 -1.98 6.62
CA PHE A 61 -11.49 -1.30 6.57
C PHE A 61 -12.26 -1.84 5.36
N SER A 62 -13.57 -1.72 5.37
CA SER A 62 -14.42 -2.36 4.38
C SER A 62 -15.46 -1.39 3.82
N HIS A 63 -15.79 -1.59 2.54
CA HIS A 63 -16.92 -0.97 1.86
C HIS A 63 -18.05 -1.98 1.62
N TYR A 64 -17.83 -3.26 1.99
CA TYR A 64 -18.72 -4.36 1.61
C TYR A 64 -19.04 -5.26 2.80
N GLU A 65 -20.30 -5.36 3.13
CA GLU A 65 -20.81 -6.27 4.15
C GLU A 65 -20.40 -7.74 3.92
N TYR A 66 -20.25 -8.13 2.64
CA TYR A 66 -19.74 -9.44 2.28
C TYR A 66 -18.33 -9.70 2.84
N PHE A 67 -17.43 -8.71 2.69
CA PHE A 67 -16.07 -8.83 3.22
C PHE A 67 -16.07 -8.81 4.76
N ASP A 68 -16.93 -8.00 5.38
CA ASP A 68 -17.05 -7.96 6.85
C ASP A 68 -17.48 -9.32 7.41
N ARG A 69 -18.48 -9.96 6.81
CA ARG A 69 -18.90 -11.31 7.21
C ARG A 69 -17.80 -12.35 7.02
N LEU A 70 -17.05 -12.27 5.92
CA LEU A 70 -15.91 -13.15 5.70
C LEU A 70 -14.84 -12.95 6.78
N LEU A 71 -14.48 -11.69 7.07
CA LEU A 71 -13.50 -11.31 8.09
C LEU A 71 -13.90 -11.85 9.47
N ASP A 72 -15.15 -11.63 9.89
CA ASP A 72 -15.68 -12.13 11.15
C ASP A 72 -15.64 -13.67 11.21
N SER A 73 -15.97 -14.34 10.11
CA SER A 73 -15.89 -15.81 10.04
C SER A 73 -14.47 -16.35 10.11
N LEU A 74 -13.49 -15.59 9.63
CA LEU A 74 -12.08 -15.98 9.64
C LEU A 74 -11.44 -15.71 11.01
N LEU A 75 -11.70 -14.56 11.61
CA LEU A 75 -11.03 -14.13 12.83
C LEU A 75 -11.77 -14.52 14.12
N GLY A 76 -13.10 -14.75 14.06
CA GLY A 76 -13.88 -15.21 15.23
C GLY A 76 -13.81 -14.23 16.42
N GLY A 77 -13.71 -12.93 16.15
CA GLY A 77 -13.56 -11.88 17.17
C GLY A 77 -12.13 -11.63 17.63
N GLU A 78 -11.13 -12.35 17.11
CA GLU A 78 -9.72 -12.11 17.41
C GLU A 78 -9.14 -10.93 16.62
N TYR A 79 -9.74 -9.75 16.80
CA TYR A 79 -9.27 -8.49 16.23
C TYR A 79 -9.48 -7.32 17.21
N LEU A 80 -8.79 -6.23 16.93
CA LEU A 80 -8.91 -4.97 17.63
C LEU A 80 -9.53 -3.93 16.71
N GLU A 81 -10.32 -3.03 17.28
CA GLU A 81 -10.86 -1.86 16.58
C GLU A 81 -10.10 -0.62 17.01
N HIS A 82 -9.69 0.17 16.05
CA HIS A 82 -8.88 1.35 16.25
C HIS A 82 -9.51 2.59 15.63
N GLN A 83 -9.44 3.70 16.36
CA GLN A 83 -9.54 5.02 15.78
C GLN A 83 -8.16 5.40 15.23
N ARG A 84 -8.08 5.77 13.94
CA ARG A 84 -6.81 6.14 13.34
C ARG A 84 -6.26 7.44 13.90
N GLU A 85 -5.05 7.39 14.42
CA GLU A 85 -4.25 8.56 14.76
C GLU A 85 -3.09 8.72 13.78
N ALA A 86 -3.28 9.60 12.79
CA ALA A 86 -2.29 9.86 11.76
C ALA A 86 -1.71 11.27 11.91
N TRP A 87 -0.38 11.39 11.81
CA TRP A 87 0.37 12.61 12.04
C TRP A 87 1.43 12.85 10.97
N ILE A 88 1.76 14.11 10.73
CA ILE A 88 2.84 14.52 9.83
C ILE A 88 3.95 15.17 10.68
N ARG A 89 5.19 14.67 10.54
CA ARG A 89 6.36 15.27 11.16
C ARG A 89 7.02 16.20 10.17
N MET A 90 7.02 17.50 10.46
CA MET A 90 7.69 18.49 9.59
C MET A 90 7.91 19.82 10.32
N ALA A 91 8.84 20.64 9.84
CA ALA A 91 9.17 21.96 10.40
C ALA A 91 9.38 21.91 11.92
N GLY A 92 9.96 20.83 12.43
CA GLY A 92 10.23 20.64 13.86
C GLY A 92 8.99 20.31 14.72
N THR A 93 7.79 20.16 14.14
CA THR A 93 6.54 19.92 14.86
C THR A 93 5.79 18.69 14.37
N TRP A 94 4.73 18.31 15.07
CA TRP A 94 3.74 17.31 14.65
C TRP A 94 2.46 18.01 14.22
N VAL A 95 1.98 17.72 13.02
CA VAL A 95 0.73 18.23 12.46
C VAL A 95 -0.26 17.06 12.33
N PRO A 96 -1.46 17.13 12.90
CA PRO A 96 -2.47 16.10 12.70
C PRO A 96 -2.86 15.96 11.22
N TYR A 97 -3.20 14.73 10.80
CA TYR A 97 -3.72 14.48 9.46
C TYR A 97 -5.25 14.75 9.42
N PRO A 98 -5.77 15.37 8.36
CA PRO A 98 -5.07 15.81 7.15
C PRO A 98 -4.33 17.13 7.33
N PHE A 99 -3.10 17.18 6.81
CA PHE A 99 -2.20 18.33 6.93
C PHE A 99 -2.83 19.66 6.56
N GLN A 100 -3.51 19.71 5.42
CA GLN A 100 -4.06 20.92 4.82
C GLN A 100 -5.14 21.59 5.68
N ASN A 101 -5.81 20.85 6.53
CA ASN A 101 -6.85 21.36 7.43
C ASN A 101 -6.29 21.78 8.81
N ASN A 102 -5.04 21.36 9.11
CA ASN A 102 -4.40 21.54 10.42
C ASN A 102 -3.11 22.36 10.37
N ILE A 103 -2.99 23.28 9.40
CA ILE A 103 -1.81 24.13 9.23
C ILE A 103 -1.53 25.05 10.44
N ARG A 104 -2.45 25.17 11.41
CA ARG A 104 -2.28 25.94 12.63
C ARG A 104 -1.09 25.48 13.48
N TYR A 105 -0.71 24.20 13.36
CA TYR A 105 0.45 23.61 14.06
C TYR A 105 1.81 24.01 13.49
N LEU A 106 1.81 24.60 12.29
CA LEU A 106 3.05 25.07 11.66
C LEU A 106 3.57 26.33 12.35
N PRO A 107 4.89 26.59 12.27
CA PRO A 107 5.46 27.87 12.65
C PRO A 107 4.79 29.04 11.90
N PRO A 108 4.75 30.25 12.48
CA PRO A 108 3.96 31.37 11.91
C PRO A 108 4.29 31.70 10.46
N ARG A 109 5.57 31.61 10.06
CA ARG A 109 6.01 31.92 8.70
C ARG A 109 5.49 30.91 7.66
N GLU A 110 5.60 29.63 7.95
CA GLU A 110 5.13 28.53 7.13
C GLU A 110 3.59 28.53 7.04
N ARG A 111 2.94 28.81 8.16
CA ARG A 111 1.48 28.98 8.25
C ARG A 111 1.00 30.10 7.34
N TRP A 112 1.63 31.27 7.39
CA TRP A 112 1.30 32.39 6.51
C TRP A 112 1.53 32.04 5.03
N ARG A 113 2.62 31.35 4.71
CA ARG A 113 2.92 30.88 3.35
C ARG A 113 1.81 29.97 2.82
N CYS A 114 1.27 29.06 3.64
CA CYS A 114 0.13 28.20 3.27
C CYS A 114 -1.11 29.05 2.98
N VAL A 115 -1.50 29.95 3.87
CA VAL A 115 -2.68 30.81 3.69
C VAL A 115 -2.55 31.68 2.43
N GLN A 116 -1.40 32.30 2.23
CA GLN A 116 -1.13 33.15 1.05
C GLN A 116 -1.25 32.33 -0.25
N GLY A 117 -0.69 31.11 -0.26
CA GLY A 117 -0.79 30.20 -1.41
C GLY A 117 -2.23 29.84 -1.74
N LEU A 118 -3.05 29.52 -0.71
CA LEU A 118 -4.46 29.20 -0.87
C LEU A 118 -5.28 30.38 -1.43
N LEU A 119 -5.05 31.58 -0.92
CA LEU A 119 -5.72 32.78 -1.42
C LEU A 119 -5.39 33.03 -2.90
N ARG A 120 -4.11 32.93 -3.28
CA ARG A 120 -3.67 33.07 -4.66
C ARG A 120 -4.26 31.99 -5.58
N ALA A 121 -4.29 30.73 -5.14
CA ALA A 121 -4.88 29.62 -5.91
C ALA A 121 -6.36 29.83 -6.16
N ARG A 122 -7.12 30.29 -5.14
CA ARG A 122 -8.53 30.64 -5.29
C ARG A 122 -8.77 31.74 -6.30
N ASP A 123 -7.95 32.79 -6.27
CA ASP A 123 -8.12 33.97 -7.10
C ASP A 123 -7.65 33.75 -8.55
N ALA A 124 -6.69 32.85 -8.76
CA ALA A 124 -6.12 32.55 -10.07
C ALA A 124 -7.11 31.91 -11.06
N ARG A 125 -8.06 31.09 -10.56
CA ARG A 125 -9.10 30.39 -11.34
C ARG A 125 -8.63 29.92 -12.72
N PRO A 126 -7.58 29.06 -12.80
CA PRO A 126 -7.02 28.62 -14.06
C PRO A 126 -8.07 27.85 -14.87
N GLU A 127 -8.16 28.15 -16.18
CA GLU A 127 -9.07 27.46 -17.10
C GLU A 127 -8.57 26.06 -17.44
N GLY A 128 -9.50 25.18 -17.82
CA GLY A 128 -9.22 23.83 -18.31
C GLY A 128 -8.83 22.82 -17.22
N ARG A 129 -8.71 21.56 -17.65
CA ARG A 129 -8.28 20.45 -16.79
C ARG A 129 -6.75 20.55 -16.55
N PRO A 130 -6.25 20.32 -15.32
CA PRO A 130 -4.82 20.18 -15.08
C PRO A 130 -4.20 19.10 -15.97
N ALA A 131 -2.99 19.32 -16.47
CA ALA A 131 -2.31 18.36 -17.36
C ALA A 131 -1.80 17.12 -16.60
N HIS A 132 -1.46 17.27 -15.32
CA HIS A 132 -0.87 16.22 -14.51
C HIS A 132 -1.03 16.51 -13.00
N PHE A 133 -0.67 15.55 -12.17
CA PHE A 133 -0.87 15.60 -10.72
C PHE A 133 -0.15 16.79 -10.04
N ARG A 134 1.07 17.15 -10.46
CA ARG A 134 1.77 18.32 -9.92
C ARG A 134 0.97 19.61 -10.13
N GLU A 135 0.44 19.82 -11.32
CA GLU A 135 -0.36 21.00 -11.65
C GLU A 135 -1.66 21.00 -10.84
N TRP A 136 -2.32 19.84 -10.73
CA TRP A 136 -3.51 19.69 -9.89
C TRP A 136 -3.24 20.09 -8.44
N ILE A 137 -2.12 19.62 -7.85
CA ILE A 137 -1.72 20.00 -6.49
C ILE A 137 -1.59 21.51 -6.35
N GLY A 138 -0.89 22.16 -7.26
CA GLY A 138 -0.70 23.62 -7.23
C GLY A 138 -2.02 24.40 -7.32
N ARG A 139 -2.93 23.95 -8.19
CA ARG A 139 -4.26 24.58 -8.37
C ARG A 139 -5.17 24.39 -7.16
N VAL A 140 -5.12 23.25 -6.50
CA VAL A 140 -6.02 22.92 -5.37
C VAL A 140 -5.49 23.42 -4.04
N PHE A 141 -4.21 23.23 -3.76
CA PHE A 141 -3.62 23.50 -2.44
C PHE A 141 -2.83 24.81 -2.37
N GLY A 142 -2.56 25.43 -3.52
CA GLY A 142 -1.68 26.59 -3.59
C GLY A 142 -0.22 26.25 -3.28
N GLU A 143 0.66 27.19 -3.59
CA GLU A 143 2.11 26.99 -3.57
C GLU A 143 2.67 26.61 -2.18
N GLY A 144 2.12 27.23 -1.12
CA GLY A 144 2.62 26.99 0.25
C GLY A 144 2.43 25.53 0.70
N ILE A 145 1.20 25.00 0.63
CA ILE A 145 0.94 23.59 0.99
C ILE A 145 1.60 22.65 -0.01
N ALA A 146 1.56 22.99 -1.30
CA ALA A 146 2.19 22.20 -2.35
C ALA A 146 3.67 21.94 -2.05
N GLU A 147 4.46 22.99 -1.84
CA GLU A 147 5.92 22.88 -1.65
C GLU A 147 6.31 22.33 -0.29
N LEU A 148 5.57 22.66 0.78
CA LEU A 148 5.89 22.18 2.11
C LEU A 148 5.55 20.70 2.30
N PHE A 149 4.43 20.24 1.73
CA PHE A 149 3.94 18.89 2.01
C PHE A 149 3.62 18.08 0.76
N MET A 150 2.71 18.55 -0.11
CA MET A 150 2.11 17.68 -1.12
C MET A 150 3.13 17.18 -2.16
N LEU A 151 4.00 18.05 -2.65
CA LEU A 151 5.00 17.68 -3.66
C LEU A 151 6.09 16.76 -3.09
N PRO A 152 6.80 17.13 -2.00
CA PRO A 152 7.86 16.29 -1.47
C PRO A 152 7.32 14.96 -0.93
N TYR A 153 6.18 14.96 -0.23
CA TYR A 153 5.58 13.74 0.29
C TYR A 153 5.15 12.77 -0.81
N ASN A 154 4.41 13.26 -1.81
CA ASN A 154 3.96 12.41 -2.91
C ASN A 154 5.14 11.88 -3.75
N PHE A 155 6.20 12.66 -3.94
CA PHE A 155 7.41 12.14 -4.59
C PHE A 155 8.09 11.04 -3.76
N LYS A 156 8.16 11.20 -2.44
CA LYS A 156 8.68 10.13 -1.55
C LYS A 156 7.84 8.87 -1.58
N VAL A 157 6.50 8.97 -1.68
CA VAL A 157 5.58 7.81 -1.74
C VAL A 157 5.65 7.11 -3.09
N TRP A 158 5.47 7.87 -4.17
CA TRP A 158 5.32 7.32 -5.52
C TRP A 158 6.66 6.99 -6.19
N ALA A 159 7.74 7.59 -5.71
CA ALA A 159 9.05 7.54 -6.35
C ALA A 159 8.98 7.86 -7.85
N THR A 160 8.05 8.71 -8.26
CA THR A 160 7.76 9.06 -9.65
C THR A 160 7.56 10.56 -9.74
N ARG A 161 8.10 11.18 -10.78
CA ARG A 161 7.90 12.60 -11.04
C ARG A 161 6.41 12.89 -11.22
N LEU A 162 5.88 13.83 -10.44
CA LEU A 162 4.43 14.09 -10.38
C LEU A 162 3.86 14.66 -11.68
N GLU A 163 4.73 15.18 -12.55
CA GLU A 163 4.39 15.60 -13.92
C GLU A 163 4.07 14.42 -14.85
N ARG A 164 4.44 13.20 -14.47
CA ARG A 164 4.16 11.97 -15.22
C ARG A 164 2.95 11.21 -14.68
N MET A 165 2.32 11.74 -13.62
CA MET A 165 1.18 11.10 -12.97
C MET A 165 -0.13 11.78 -13.34
N ASP A 166 -1.16 11.00 -13.57
CA ASP A 166 -2.55 11.45 -13.60
C ASP A 166 -3.06 11.72 -12.18
N PHE A 167 -4.12 12.48 -12.05
CA PHE A 167 -4.77 12.80 -10.78
C PHE A 167 -6.17 12.20 -10.62
N GLY A 168 -6.65 11.43 -11.60
CA GLY A 168 -7.97 10.78 -11.55
C GLY A 168 -8.12 9.69 -10.46
N TRP A 169 -7.01 9.25 -9.88
CA TRP A 169 -6.98 8.26 -8.79
C TRP A 169 -7.30 8.83 -7.40
N ILE A 170 -7.36 10.14 -7.26
CA ILE A 170 -7.39 10.83 -5.96
C ILE A 170 -8.62 10.41 -5.14
N GLY A 171 -9.83 10.52 -5.70
CA GLY A 171 -11.07 10.09 -5.05
C GLY A 171 -11.12 10.38 -3.56
N GLU A 172 -11.36 9.36 -2.77
CA GLU A 172 -11.36 9.39 -1.31
C GLU A 172 -9.95 9.25 -0.67
N ARG A 173 -8.88 9.24 -1.49
CA ARG A 173 -7.50 9.04 -1.02
C ARG A 173 -6.81 10.32 -0.58
N VAL A 174 -7.27 11.45 -1.07
CA VAL A 174 -6.70 12.76 -0.77
C VAL A 174 -7.79 13.74 -0.34
N SER A 175 -7.69 14.24 0.88
CA SER A 175 -8.61 15.27 1.39
C SER A 175 -8.46 16.55 0.57
N VAL A 176 -9.51 16.94 -0.13
CA VAL A 176 -9.57 18.21 -0.86
C VAL A 176 -9.81 19.34 0.11
N ILE A 177 -9.19 20.49 -0.17
CA ILE A 177 -9.20 21.63 0.73
C ILE A 177 -10.49 22.46 0.59
N ASP A 178 -11.00 22.92 1.73
CA ASP A 178 -11.99 23.97 1.85
C ASP A 178 -11.33 25.16 2.56
N LEU A 179 -11.17 26.27 1.86
CA LEU A 179 -10.46 27.46 2.37
C LEU A 179 -11.16 28.04 3.60
N GLU A 180 -12.49 28.11 3.62
CA GLU A 180 -13.24 28.64 4.78
C GLU A 180 -13.00 27.76 6.02
N ARG A 181 -13.08 26.43 5.86
CA ARG A 181 -12.78 25.47 6.90
C ARG A 181 -11.36 25.59 7.44
N VAL A 182 -10.39 25.75 6.57
CA VAL A 182 -8.98 25.97 6.97
C VAL A 182 -8.80 27.25 7.76
N LEU A 183 -9.37 28.35 7.28
CA LEU A 183 -9.30 29.65 7.97
C LEU A 183 -10.02 29.61 9.32
N LYS A 184 -11.20 28.98 9.37
CA LYS A 184 -11.93 28.76 10.62
C LYS A 184 -11.08 27.98 11.64
N ASN A 185 -10.50 26.86 11.22
CA ASN A 185 -9.64 26.05 12.11
C ASN A 185 -8.42 26.84 12.60
N LEU A 186 -7.85 27.67 11.71
CA LEU A 186 -6.72 28.51 12.04
C LEU A 186 -7.04 29.61 13.07
N VAL A 187 -8.19 30.29 12.88
CA VAL A 187 -8.59 31.43 13.71
C VAL A 187 -9.15 30.98 15.05
N LEU A 188 -9.95 29.91 15.04
CA LEU A 188 -10.59 29.37 16.25
C LEU A 188 -9.79 28.27 16.93
N GLU A 189 -8.59 27.98 16.43
CA GLU A 189 -7.67 26.93 16.94
C GLU A 189 -8.31 25.54 17.02
N LEU A 190 -9.15 25.19 16.03
CA LEU A 190 -9.84 23.90 15.95
C LEU A 190 -8.99 22.85 15.24
N ASP A 191 -9.22 21.59 15.60
CA ASP A 191 -8.65 20.43 14.92
C ASP A 191 -9.65 19.77 13.98
N ASP A 192 -9.14 19.22 12.89
CA ASP A 192 -9.89 18.47 11.92
C ASP A 192 -9.15 17.16 11.64
N VAL A 193 -9.41 16.16 12.45
CA VAL A 193 -8.62 14.91 12.52
C VAL A 193 -9.35 13.66 12.02
N SER A 194 -10.64 13.75 11.74
CA SER A 194 -11.48 12.62 11.35
C SER A 194 -11.79 12.65 9.86
N TRP A 195 -10.85 12.20 9.02
CA TRP A 195 -11.05 12.17 7.57
C TRP A 195 -10.63 10.85 6.94
N GLY A 196 -11.41 10.42 5.94
CA GLY A 196 -11.14 9.25 5.09
C GLY A 196 -11.83 7.97 5.56
N PRO A 197 -12.01 6.99 4.66
CA PRO A 197 -12.76 5.76 4.93
C PRO A 197 -12.08 4.87 5.97
N ASN A 198 -10.77 4.97 6.13
CA ASN A 198 -9.97 4.24 7.12
C ASN A 198 -9.77 5.02 8.43
N ASN A 199 -10.67 5.94 8.75
CA ASN A 199 -10.63 6.67 10.02
C ASN A 199 -10.85 5.74 11.22
N ALA A 200 -11.73 4.74 11.08
CA ALA A 200 -11.81 3.58 11.95
C ALA A 200 -11.36 2.34 11.17
N PHE A 201 -10.61 1.44 11.80
CA PHE A 201 -10.15 0.23 11.17
C PHE A 201 -10.05 -0.95 12.13
N ARG A 202 -10.07 -2.16 11.59
CA ARG A 202 -9.81 -3.40 12.34
C ARG A 202 -8.39 -3.88 12.09
N PHE A 203 -7.84 -4.58 13.09
CA PHE A 203 -6.55 -5.23 12.95
C PHE A 203 -6.53 -6.57 13.70
N PRO A 204 -6.04 -7.68 13.11
CA PRO A 204 -5.97 -8.97 13.78
C PRO A 204 -5.17 -8.90 15.07
N LEU A 205 -5.68 -9.53 16.13
CA LEU A 205 -4.99 -9.58 17.43
C LEU A 205 -3.65 -10.31 17.32
N TYR A 206 -3.59 -11.36 16.51
CA TYR A 206 -2.40 -12.18 16.29
C TYR A 206 -1.98 -12.18 14.83
N GLY A 207 -0.67 -12.26 14.59
CA GLY A 207 -0.09 -12.63 13.31
C GLY A 207 -0.15 -11.56 12.21
N GLY A 208 -0.48 -10.30 12.54
CA GLY A 208 -0.57 -9.21 11.59
C GLY A 208 -1.71 -9.36 10.58
N THR A 209 -1.76 -8.49 9.58
CA THR A 209 -2.77 -8.54 8.50
C THR A 209 -2.77 -9.89 7.77
N GLY A 210 -1.60 -10.53 7.65
CA GLY A 210 -1.43 -11.82 6.99
C GLY A 210 -2.20 -12.98 7.63
N GLU A 211 -2.63 -12.84 8.90
CA GLU A 211 -3.44 -13.88 9.55
C GLU A 211 -4.76 -14.12 8.84
N ILE A 212 -5.41 -13.07 8.35
CA ILE A 212 -6.65 -13.16 7.58
C ILE A 212 -6.45 -14.12 6.39
N PHE A 213 -5.40 -13.87 5.62
CA PHE A 213 -5.13 -14.61 4.39
C PHE A 213 -4.55 -16.01 4.65
N ARG A 214 -3.83 -16.21 5.77
CA ARG A 214 -3.42 -17.54 6.21
C ARG A 214 -4.63 -18.41 6.57
N ARG A 215 -5.61 -17.85 7.32
CA ARG A 215 -6.85 -18.58 7.67
C ARG A 215 -7.70 -18.87 6.44
N LEU A 216 -7.80 -17.89 5.52
CA LEU A 216 -8.51 -18.10 4.25
C LEU A 216 -7.81 -19.16 3.38
N GLY A 217 -6.49 -19.07 3.22
CA GLY A 217 -5.70 -20.05 2.50
C GLY A 217 -5.82 -21.47 3.09
N LYS A 218 -5.90 -21.60 4.42
CA LYS A 218 -6.15 -22.89 5.08
C LYS A 218 -7.50 -23.50 4.69
N ARG A 219 -8.54 -22.66 4.55
CA ARG A 219 -9.89 -23.13 4.08
C ARG A 219 -9.91 -23.55 2.61
N LEU A 220 -8.91 -23.12 1.83
CA LEU A 220 -8.74 -23.39 0.40
C LEU A 220 -7.56 -24.31 0.09
N SER A 221 -6.95 -24.92 1.10
CA SER A 221 -5.66 -25.63 0.99
C SER A 221 -5.65 -26.75 -0.06
N GLU A 222 -6.79 -27.39 -0.30
CA GLU A 222 -6.97 -28.44 -1.32
C GLU A 222 -6.88 -27.91 -2.78
N HIS A 223 -7.02 -26.60 -2.98
CA HIS A 223 -6.99 -25.94 -4.28
C HIS A 223 -5.74 -25.07 -4.49
N ILE A 224 -4.82 -25.01 -3.54
CA ILE A 224 -3.64 -24.12 -3.62
C ILE A 224 -2.37 -24.94 -3.78
N LEU A 225 -1.59 -24.61 -4.80
CA LEU A 225 -0.21 -25.06 -4.96
C LEU A 225 0.75 -23.89 -4.72
N ILE A 226 1.46 -23.92 -3.62
CA ILE A 226 2.52 -22.95 -3.28
C ILE A 226 3.85 -23.33 -3.92
N GLY A 227 4.77 -22.36 -4.10
CA GLY A 227 6.05 -22.57 -4.78
C GLY A 227 5.94 -22.79 -6.29
N GLN A 228 4.75 -22.59 -6.86
CA GLN A 228 4.45 -22.82 -8.28
C GLN A 228 4.30 -21.48 -9.03
N GLU A 229 5.36 -21.09 -9.72
CA GLU A 229 5.37 -19.88 -10.56
C GLU A 229 4.94 -20.21 -11.98
N VAL A 230 3.95 -19.48 -12.51
CA VAL A 230 3.59 -19.52 -13.93
C VAL A 230 4.68 -18.77 -14.71
N LEU A 231 5.38 -19.48 -15.59
CA LEU A 231 6.43 -18.92 -16.43
C LEU A 231 5.94 -18.58 -17.83
N ARG A 232 4.94 -19.32 -18.33
CA ARG A 232 4.41 -19.14 -19.68
C ARG A 232 2.90 -19.40 -19.67
N LEU A 233 2.17 -18.56 -20.36
CA LEU A 233 0.72 -18.67 -20.55
C LEU A 233 0.41 -18.59 -22.04
N ASP A 234 -0.03 -19.69 -22.61
CA ASP A 234 -0.47 -19.80 -24.01
C ASP A 234 -1.97 -19.58 -24.08
N PRO A 235 -2.44 -18.43 -24.58
CA PRO A 235 -3.85 -18.11 -24.61
C PRO A 235 -4.64 -18.87 -25.67
N VAL A 236 -3.95 -19.35 -26.73
CA VAL A 236 -4.57 -20.11 -27.82
C VAL A 236 -4.71 -21.58 -27.45
N ALA A 237 -3.64 -22.18 -26.93
CA ALA A 237 -3.65 -23.56 -26.47
C ALA A 237 -4.36 -23.73 -25.11
N LYS A 238 -4.72 -22.64 -24.44
CA LYS A 238 -5.28 -22.64 -23.06
C LYS A 238 -4.39 -23.43 -22.09
N ARG A 239 -3.08 -23.13 -22.11
CA ARG A 239 -2.07 -23.87 -21.36
C ARG A 239 -1.14 -22.95 -20.60
N ALA A 240 -0.97 -23.21 -19.31
CA ALA A 240 0.04 -22.61 -18.46
C ALA A 240 1.22 -23.59 -18.29
N THR A 241 2.46 -23.06 -18.37
CA THR A 241 3.67 -23.79 -17.99
C THR A 241 4.19 -23.20 -16.68
N ILE A 242 4.38 -24.05 -15.68
CA ILE A 242 4.88 -23.65 -14.37
C ILE A 242 6.39 -23.92 -14.23
N ARG A 243 6.99 -23.40 -13.18
CA ARG A 243 8.38 -23.68 -12.82
C ARG A 243 8.57 -25.19 -12.66
N GLY A 244 9.59 -25.75 -13.32
CA GLY A 244 9.82 -27.19 -13.41
C GLY A 244 9.35 -27.83 -14.74
N GLY A 245 8.62 -27.07 -15.58
CA GLY A 245 8.25 -27.49 -16.94
C GLY A 245 6.91 -28.25 -17.03
N GLU A 246 6.24 -28.49 -15.91
CA GLU A 246 4.90 -29.07 -15.91
C GLU A 246 3.90 -28.12 -16.55
N THR A 247 2.84 -28.70 -17.17
CA THR A 247 1.80 -27.91 -17.83
C THR A 247 0.43 -28.15 -17.23
N ILE A 248 -0.38 -27.08 -17.25
CA ILE A 248 -1.75 -27.07 -16.76
C ILE A 248 -2.65 -26.53 -17.88
N ASP A 249 -3.57 -27.34 -18.36
CA ASP A 249 -4.59 -26.90 -19.30
C ASP A 249 -5.74 -26.25 -18.52
N TYR A 250 -6.25 -25.11 -19.00
CA TYR A 250 -7.31 -24.36 -18.34
C TYR A 250 -8.39 -23.92 -19.34
N GLU A 251 -9.59 -23.58 -18.85
CA GLU A 251 -10.63 -22.95 -19.67
C GLU A 251 -10.62 -21.43 -19.49
N VAL A 252 -10.53 -20.97 -18.25
CA VAL A 252 -10.48 -19.55 -17.88
C VAL A 252 -9.30 -19.34 -16.93
N ALA A 253 -8.55 -18.25 -17.13
CA ALA A 253 -7.48 -17.84 -16.21
C ALA A 253 -7.83 -16.51 -15.54
N LEU A 254 -7.56 -16.43 -14.22
CA LEU A 254 -7.58 -15.20 -13.45
C LEU A 254 -6.17 -14.86 -13.01
N ASN A 255 -5.59 -13.79 -13.57
CA ASN A 255 -4.32 -13.25 -13.12
C ASN A 255 -4.53 -12.23 -12.01
N THR A 256 -3.80 -12.36 -10.90
CA THR A 256 -3.76 -11.38 -9.82
C THR A 256 -2.36 -10.79 -9.59
N GLY A 257 -1.40 -11.26 -10.38
CA GLY A 257 -0.04 -10.73 -10.44
C GLY A 257 0.09 -9.46 -11.31
N PRO A 258 1.30 -8.90 -11.42
CA PRO A 258 1.54 -7.69 -12.20
C PRO A 258 1.17 -7.86 -13.68
N LEU A 259 0.36 -6.93 -14.19
CA LEU A 259 -0.22 -6.98 -15.54
C LEU A 259 0.85 -6.80 -16.63
N ASP A 260 1.83 -5.91 -16.40
CA ASP A 260 2.97 -5.70 -17.29
C ASP A 260 3.78 -6.99 -17.44
N ARG A 261 4.10 -7.65 -16.33
CA ARG A 261 4.83 -8.92 -16.32
C ARG A 261 4.02 -10.05 -16.97
N LEU A 262 2.71 -10.10 -16.73
CA LEU A 262 1.84 -11.08 -17.40
C LEU A 262 1.99 -10.96 -18.92
N VAL A 263 1.87 -9.74 -19.46
CA VAL A 263 1.87 -9.50 -20.91
C VAL A 263 3.25 -9.64 -21.51
N LEU A 264 4.29 -9.07 -20.87
CA LEU A 264 5.63 -8.97 -21.45
C LEU A 264 6.46 -10.25 -21.26
N ASP A 265 6.27 -10.95 -20.13
CA ASP A 265 7.14 -12.06 -19.75
C ASP A 265 6.47 -13.42 -19.88
N GLN A 266 5.15 -13.50 -19.65
CA GLN A 266 4.45 -14.78 -19.50
C GLN A 266 3.58 -15.16 -20.71
N VAL A 267 2.82 -14.20 -21.26
CA VAL A 267 1.92 -14.47 -22.38
C VAL A 267 2.69 -14.74 -23.67
N VAL A 268 2.31 -15.84 -24.33
CA VAL A 268 2.93 -16.22 -25.60
C VAL A 268 2.42 -15.34 -26.73
N THR A 269 3.34 -14.70 -27.47
CA THR A 269 3.05 -13.87 -28.65
C THR A 269 1.89 -12.89 -28.49
N PRO A 270 1.94 -11.96 -27.50
CA PRO A 270 0.93 -10.93 -27.41
C PRO A 270 0.99 -10.02 -28.65
N PRO A 271 -0.12 -9.45 -29.13
CA PRO A 271 -0.09 -8.47 -30.20
C PRO A 271 0.84 -7.29 -29.85
N GLU A 272 1.55 -6.76 -30.85
CA GLU A 272 2.50 -5.66 -30.66
C GLU A 272 1.90 -4.45 -29.93
N ALA A 273 0.66 -4.09 -30.25
CA ALA A 273 -0.04 -3.00 -29.59
C ALA A 273 -0.29 -3.26 -28.08
N VAL A 274 -0.57 -4.51 -27.71
CA VAL A 274 -0.79 -4.93 -26.33
C VAL A 274 0.54 -4.95 -25.55
N ALA A 275 1.59 -5.49 -26.16
CA ALA A 275 2.93 -5.48 -25.56
C ALA A 275 3.45 -4.05 -25.35
N ARG A 276 3.27 -3.16 -26.34
CA ARG A 276 3.65 -1.74 -26.23
C ARG A 276 2.87 -1.06 -25.09
N ALA A 277 1.56 -1.27 -25.01
CA ALA A 277 0.72 -0.73 -23.94
C ALA A 277 1.15 -1.21 -22.55
N ALA A 278 1.53 -2.50 -22.42
CA ALA A 278 2.04 -3.04 -21.16
C ALA A 278 3.38 -2.40 -20.76
N GLY A 279 4.25 -2.09 -21.71
CA GLY A 279 5.51 -1.38 -21.49
C GLY A 279 5.35 0.09 -21.05
N GLU A 280 4.16 0.69 -21.21
CA GLU A 280 3.84 2.04 -20.72
C GLU A 280 3.41 2.05 -19.23
N LEU A 281 3.09 0.90 -18.67
CA LEU A 281 2.70 0.78 -17.27
C LEU A 281 3.91 1.02 -16.34
N THR A 282 3.69 1.78 -15.28
CA THR A 282 4.76 2.18 -14.36
C THR A 282 4.40 1.75 -12.94
N HIS A 283 5.38 1.21 -12.22
CA HIS A 283 5.28 0.87 -10.80
C HIS A 283 6.49 1.40 -10.04
N ASN A 284 6.41 1.46 -8.73
CA ASN A 284 7.56 1.63 -7.85
C ASN A 284 7.83 0.35 -7.07
N GLY A 285 9.04 0.29 -6.48
CA GLY A 285 9.36 -0.64 -5.41
C GLY A 285 9.23 0.02 -4.05
N VAL A 286 9.10 -0.79 -3.02
CA VAL A 286 9.10 -0.33 -1.62
C VAL A 286 10.03 -1.25 -0.81
N TRP A 287 10.91 -0.64 -0.04
CA TRP A 287 11.64 -1.31 1.01
C TRP A 287 10.92 -1.06 2.34
N ILE A 288 10.73 -2.11 3.12
CA ILE A 288 10.10 -2.09 4.43
C ILE A 288 11.14 -2.45 5.47
N GLY A 289 11.38 -1.56 6.43
CA GLY A 289 12.26 -1.79 7.57
C GLY A 289 11.48 -1.90 8.86
N GLY A 290 11.61 -3.01 9.55
CA GLY A 290 11.07 -3.23 10.88
C GLY A 290 12.17 -3.02 11.94
N VAL A 291 11.94 -2.10 12.89
CA VAL A 291 12.85 -1.82 14.01
C VAL A 291 12.13 -2.12 15.31
N GLY A 292 12.51 -3.22 15.96
CA GLY A 292 12.03 -3.59 17.29
C GLY A 292 12.97 -3.08 18.38
N VAL A 293 12.42 -2.33 19.35
CA VAL A 293 13.20 -1.64 20.39
C VAL A 293 12.69 -2.03 21.76
N ARG A 294 13.63 -2.31 22.68
CA ARG A 294 13.32 -2.54 24.09
C ARG A 294 12.91 -1.23 24.77
N GLY A 295 11.96 -1.33 25.69
CA GLY A 295 11.43 -0.22 26.45
C GLY A 295 10.11 0.30 25.90
N TYR A 296 9.29 0.85 26.77
CA TYR A 296 7.97 1.38 26.46
C TYR A 296 7.93 2.90 26.61
N VAL A 297 7.32 3.54 25.64
CA VAL A 297 6.95 4.96 25.69
C VAL A 297 5.48 5.04 25.29
N ALA A 298 4.67 5.69 26.12
CA ALA A 298 3.27 5.91 25.77
C ALA A 298 3.17 6.87 24.59
N ASP A 299 2.74 6.36 23.46
CA ASP A 299 2.46 7.12 22.23
C ASP A 299 1.28 6.46 21.51
N THR A 300 0.25 7.24 21.23
CA THR A 300 -0.96 6.76 20.57
C THR A 300 -0.92 6.86 19.06
N LYS A 301 0.08 7.56 18.49
CA LYS A 301 0.22 7.69 17.04
C LYS A 301 0.33 6.32 16.39
N CYS A 302 -0.54 6.09 15.42
CA CYS A 302 -0.54 4.86 14.64
C CYS A 302 0.29 5.01 13.36
N TRP A 303 0.07 6.12 12.65
CA TRP A 303 0.57 6.35 11.30
C TRP A 303 1.23 7.71 11.18
N MET A 304 2.47 7.75 10.77
CA MET A 304 3.25 8.98 10.71
C MET A 304 3.85 9.19 9.33
N TYR A 305 3.74 10.41 8.81
CA TYR A 305 4.20 10.81 7.49
C TYR A 305 5.38 11.78 7.57
N PHE A 306 6.35 11.62 6.67
CA PHE A 306 7.63 12.33 6.67
C PHE A 306 7.92 12.93 5.29
N PRO A 307 7.49 14.16 5.02
CA PRO A 307 7.72 14.83 3.73
C PRO A 307 9.17 15.28 3.53
N GLU A 308 9.89 15.63 4.62
CA GLU A 308 11.23 16.21 4.58
C GLU A 308 12.31 15.19 4.20
N SER A 309 13.43 15.66 3.65
CA SER A 309 14.55 14.82 3.20
C SER A 309 15.50 14.37 4.31
N ASN A 310 15.25 14.76 5.56
CA ASN A 310 16.04 14.44 6.74
C ASN A 310 15.96 12.98 7.20
N CYS A 311 15.12 12.18 6.59
CA CYS A 311 15.00 10.73 6.80
C CYS A 311 14.65 10.03 5.48
N PRO A 312 15.02 8.74 5.31
CA PRO A 312 14.77 8.03 4.05
C PRO A 312 13.29 7.68 3.83
N PHE A 313 12.56 7.36 4.89
CA PHE A 313 11.18 6.87 4.83
C PHE A 313 10.17 7.99 4.56
N TYR A 314 9.08 7.61 3.89
CA TYR A 314 7.92 8.48 3.72
C TYR A 314 6.85 8.25 4.80
N ARG A 315 6.84 7.05 5.40
CA ARG A 315 5.88 6.63 6.42
C ARG A 315 6.55 5.75 7.47
N VAL A 316 6.13 5.94 8.72
CA VAL A 316 6.42 5.02 9.83
C VAL A 316 5.11 4.66 10.50
N THR A 317 4.96 3.39 10.82
CA THR A 317 3.85 2.86 11.60
C THR A 317 4.36 2.45 12.97
N ASN A 318 3.74 2.94 14.05
CA ASN A 318 3.91 2.37 15.40
C ASN A 318 3.17 1.04 15.45
N PHE A 319 3.84 -0.03 15.01
CA PHE A 319 3.19 -1.30 14.72
C PHE A 319 2.73 -2.05 15.98
N HIS A 320 3.36 -1.77 17.12
CA HIS A 320 2.92 -2.26 18.43
C HIS A 320 1.56 -1.68 18.87
N ASN A 321 1.18 -0.49 18.34
CA ASN A 321 -0.13 0.11 18.61
C ASN A 321 -1.27 -0.59 17.85
N TYR A 322 -0.98 -1.29 16.76
CA TYR A 322 -2.00 -2.02 16.00
C TYR A 322 -2.43 -3.29 16.72
N SER A 323 -1.48 -4.02 17.27
CA SER A 323 -1.74 -5.12 18.18
C SER A 323 -0.61 -5.25 19.19
N PRO A 324 -0.95 -5.40 20.46
CA PRO A 324 0.03 -5.73 21.47
C PRO A 324 0.72 -7.07 21.21
N LYS A 325 0.20 -7.95 20.41
CA LYS A 325 0.80 -9.23 20.03
C LYS A 325 1.78 -9.14 18.85
N ASN A 326 1.99 -7.94 18.31
CA ASN A 326 3.02 -7.70 17.30
C ASN A 326 4.44 -7.60 17.87
N VAL A 327 4.59 -7.52 19.18
CA VAL A 327 5.89 -7.52 19.87
C VAL A 327 6.01 -8.69 20.84
N PRO A 328 7.23 -9.16 21.16
CA PRO A 328 7.42 -10.26 22.11
C PRO A 328 7.18 -9.81 23.55
N HIS A 329 6.86 -10.76 24.43
CA HIS A 329 6.87 -10.64 25.89
C HIS A 329 6.07 -9.47 26.49
N GLN A 330 4.80 -9.31 26.07
CA GLN A 330 3.94 -8.22 26.53
C GLN A 330 3.55 -8.24 28.00
N ASP A 331 3.66 -9.39 28.63
CA ASP A 331 3.26 -9.59 30.04
C ASP A 331 4.39 -9.23 31.02
N ARG A 332 5.51 -8.65 30.54
CA ARG A 332 6.67 -8.26 31.34
C ARG A 332 6.83 -6.74 31.41
N GLU A 333 7.53 -6.27 32.44
CA GLU A 333 7.88 -4.84 32.62
C GLU A 333 8.80 -4.31 31.52
N ASP A 334 9.62 -5.16 30.88
CA ASP A 334 10.50 -4.84 29.75
C ASP A 334 9.72 -4.87 28.42
N ARG A 335 8.75 -3.98 28.27
CA ARG A 335 7.96 -3.86 27.04
C ARG A 335 8.82 -3.47 25.85
N TYR A 336 8.33 -3.86 24.67
CA TYR A 336 8.95 -3.50 23.40
C TYR A 336 8.07 -2.56 22.60
N ARG A 337 8.71 -1.74 21.77
CA ARG A 337 8.08 -0.96 20.70
C ARG A 337 8.49 -1.55 19.36
N SER A 338 7.68 -1.36 18.33
CA SER A 338 8.03 -1.73 16.97
C SER A 338 7.64 -0.62 15.99
N PHE A 339 8.61 -0.22 15.18
CA PHE A 339 8.46 0.78 14.13
C PHE A 339 8.61 0.10 12.78
N MET A 340 7.63 0.29 11.90
CA MET A 340 7.71 -0.19 10.54
C MET A 340 7.82 0.98 9.59
N ALA A 341 8.99 1.15 8.99
CA ALA A 341 9.34 2.24 8.09
C ALA A 341 9.21 1.80 6.63
N GLU A 342 8.75 2.69 5.77
CA GLU A 342 8.58 2.42 4.34
C GLU A 342 9.35 3.44 3.51
N VAL A 343 10.17 2.93 2.59
CA VAL A 343 10.99 3.72 1.65
C VAL A 343 10.69 3.25 0.23
N SER A 344 10.16 4.13 -0.61
CA SER A 344 9.93 3.80 -2.01
C SER A 344 11.14 4.11 -2.88
N PHE A 345 11.29 3.35 -3.95
CA PHE A 345 12.35 3.52 -4.95
C PHE A 345 11.84 3.23 -6.36
N SER A 346 12.48 3.82 -7.34
CA SER A 346 12.27 3.59 -8.77
C SER A 346 13.42 4.18 -9.59
N ARG A 347 13.31 4.14 -10.91
CA ARG A 347 14.24 4.85 -11.81
C ARG A 347 14.22 6.39 -11.68
N ASP A 348 13.11 6.97 -11.19
CA ASP A 348 12.99 8.42 -10.97
C ASP A 348 13.49 8.84 -9.56
N LYS A 349 13.57 7.88 -8.64
CA LYS A 349 14.07 8.02 -7.27
C LYS A 349 14.87 6.77 -6.93
N GLU A 350 16.13 6.79 -7.28
CA GLU A 350 17.05 5.73 -6.88
C GLU A 350 17.26 5.78 -5.37
N GLU A 351 17.35 4.63 -4.75
CA GLU A 351 17.61 4.48 -3.31
C GLU A 351 18.70 3.43 -3.13
N ASP A 352 19.77 3.81 -2.46
CA ASP A 352 20.79 2.87 -2.03
C ASP A 352 20.22 2.02 -0.88
N LEU A 353 19.98 0.74 -1.15
CA LEU A 353 19.44 -0.18 -0.15
C LEU A 353 20.51 -0.68 0.82
N ASP A 354 21.79 -0.56 0.47
CA ASP A 354 22.89 -0.92 1.36
C ASP A 354 22.94 0.08 2.53
N GLY A 355 22.94 -0.43 3.76
CA GLY A 355 22.90 0.39 4.96
C GLY A 355 21.60 1.18 5.19
N LEU A 356 20.53 0.92 4.40
CA LEU A 356 19.25 1.63 4.56
C LEU A 356 18.61 1.39 5.93
N MET A 357 18.82 0.23 6.52
CA MET A 357 18.38 -0.06 7.90
C MET A 357 19.04 0.87 8.92
N ASP A 358 20.34 1.12 8.81
CA ASP A 358 21.04 2.05 9.73
C ASP A 358 20.56 3.49 9.52
N ARG A 359 20.41 3.93 8.26
CA ARG A 359 19.82 5.25 7.95
C ARG A 359 18.39 5.37 8.44
N THR A 360 17.64 4.27 8.48
CA THR A 360 16.29 4.23 9.03
C THR A 360 16.30 4.42 10.55
N VAL A 361 17.18 3.73 11.26
CA VAL A 361 17.35 3.91 12.71
C VAL A 361 17.78 5.35 13.02
N ASP A 362 18.71 5.92 12.24
CA ASP A 362 19.12 7.33 12.37
C ASP A 362 17.94 8.28 12.14
N GLY A 363 17.15 8.01 11.12
CA GLY A 363 15.93 8.78 10.82
C GLY A 363 14.88 8.70 11.93
N LEU A 364 14.70 7.55 12.57
CA LEU A 364 13.78 7.38 13.70
C LEU A 364 14.24 8.23 14.91
N VAL A 365 15.55 8.28 15.16
CA VAL A 365 16.11 9.15 16.20
C VAL A 365 15.96 10.64 15.84
N ALA A 366 16.28 11.02 14.61
CA ALA A 366 16.13 12.40 14.14
C ALA A 366 14.66 12.88 14.15
N ALA A 367 13.71 11.98 13.89
CA ALA A 367 12.28 12.25 13.97
C ALA A 367 11.74 12.34 15.41
N GLY A 368 12.54 11.93 16.42
CA GLY A 368 12.14 11.89 17.82
C GLY A 368 11.22 10.71 18.18
N LEU A 369 11.18 9.67 17.35
CA LEU A 369 10.47 8.41 17.63
C LEU A 369 11.29 7.47 18.51
N MET A 370 12.61 7.60 18.42
CA MET A 370 13.59 6.93 19.27
C MET A 370 14.50 7.98 19.93
N SER A 371 14.91 7.73 21.16
CA SER A 371 16.01 8.47 21.78
C SER A 371 17.37 7.96 21.26
N PRO A 372 18.45 8.73 21.37
CA PRO A 372 19.80 8.23 21.06
C PRO A 372 20.19 6.96 21.81
N GLY A 373 19.75 6.82 23.07
CA GLY A 373 20.00 5.63 23.91
C GLY A 373 19.22 4.40 23.48
N ASP A 374 18.10 4.54 22.78
CA ASP A 374 17.31 3.41 22.25
C ASP A 374 18.07 2.58 21.20
N ARG A 375 19.15 3.14 20.61
CA ARG A 375 20.00 2.41 19.63
C ARG A 375 20.58 1.13 20.23
N GLU A 376 21.01 1.17 21.49
CA GLU A 376 21.54 0.01 22.21
C GLU A 376 20.44 -1.01 22.55
N GLY A 377 19.19 -0.56 22.62
CA GLY A 377 18.00 -1.36 22.86
C GLY A 377 17.36 -1.98 21.63
N VAL A 378 17.93 -1.80 20.43
CA VAL A 378 17.40 -2.40 19.20
C VAL A 378 17.54 -3.92 19.27
N ALA A 379 16.41 -4.60 19.41
CA ALA A 379 16.30 -6.05 19.57
C ALA A 379 15.96 -6.77 18.26
N SER A 380 15.41 -6.08 17.29
CA SER A 380 15.09 -6.61 15.95
C SER A 380 15.39 -5.59 14.88
N ARG A 381 15.95 -6.08 13.78
CA ARG A 381 16.14 -5.40 12.51
C ARG A 381 15.65 -6.34 11.41
N TRP A 382 14.45 -6.10 10.94
CA TRP A 382 13.83 -6.89 9.88
C TRP A 382 13.68 -6.03 8.64
N GLU A 383 13.90 -6.61 7.48
CA GLU A 383 13.72 -5.88 6.22
C GLU A 383 13.12 -6.75 5.13
N ARG A 384 12.41 -6.09 4.23
CA ARG A 384 11.87 -6.73 3.03
C ARG A 384 11.83 -5.74 1.87
N ARG A 385 12.39 -6.16 0.76
CA ARG A 385 12.27 -5.48 -0.53
C ARG A 385 11.07 -6.03 -1.30
N VAL A 386 10.28 -5.14 -1.86
CA VAL A 386 9.14 -5.42 -2.72
C VAL A 386 9.31 -4.62 -4.02
N ASP A 387 9.55 -5.29 -5.13
CA ASP A 387 9.78 -4.60 -6.42
C ASP A 387 8.48 -4.01 -7.00
N TYR A 388 7.35 -4.62 -6.70
CA TYR A 388 6.01 -4.14 -7.05
C TYR A 388 5.29 -3.61 -5.79
N GLY A 389 5.63 -2.38 -5.37
CA GLY A 389 5.02 -1.73 -4.21
C GLY A 389 3.66 -1.09 -4.55
N TYR A 390 3.66 -0.17 -5.51
CA TYR A 390 2.44 0.50 -6.00
C TYR A 390 2.40 0.56 -7.52
N PRO A 391 1.24 0.22 -8.15
CA PRO A 391 0.99 0.55 -9.55
C PRO A 391 0.81 2.07 -9.66
N VAL A 392 1.74 2.73 -10.33
CA VAL A 392 1.71 4.20 -10.45
C VAL A 392 0.60 4.61 -11.41
N PRO A 393 -0.30 5.54 -11.02
CA PRO A 393 -1.31 6.10 -11.91
C PRO A 393 -0.67 7.10 -12.89
N CYS A 394 0.15 6.59 -13.82
CA CYS A 394 0.81 7.38 -14.83
C CYS A 394 -0.18 7.88 -15.90
N LEU A 395 0.19 8.93 -16.64
CA LEU A 395 -0.66 9.55 -17.67
C LEU A 395 -1.09 8.55 -18.78
N ALA A 396 -0.28 7.53 -19.04
CA ALA A 396 -0.58 6.52 -20.05
C ALA A 396 -1.49 5.38 -19.56
N ARG A 397 -1.66 5.23 -18.23
CA ARG A 397 -2.29 4.07 -17.60
C ARG A 397 -3.65 3.69 -18.20
N ASP A 398 -4.59 4.61 -18.23
CA ASP A 398 -5.96 4.29 -18.61
C ASP A 398 -6.07 3.92 -20.09
N ARG A 399 -5.26 4.57 -20.96
CA ARG A 399 -5.13 4.18 -22.38
C ARG A 399 -4.52 2.78 -22.50
N ALA A 400 -3.46 2.48 -21.75
CA ALA A 400 -2.84 1.17 -21.76
C ALA A 400 -3.83 0.08 -21.31
N LEU A 401 -4.55 0.31 -20.22
CA LEU A 401 -5.56 -0.64 -19.72
C LEU A 401 -6.69 -0.87 -20.72
N SER A 402 -7.16 0.17 -21.43
CA SER A 402 -8.19 0.06 -22.47
C SER A 402 -7.75 -0.77 -23.68
N THR A 403 -6.44 -0.94 -23.88
CA THR A 403 -5.87 -1.82 -24.91
C THR A 403 -5.65 -3.23 -24.39
N ILE A 404 -5.10 -3.38 -23.19
CA ILE A 404 -4.67 -4.69 -22.65
C ILE A 404 -5.86 -5.52 -22.17
N GLN A 405 -6.74 -4.94 -21.35
CA GLN A 405 -7.80 -5.69 -20.66
C GLN A 405 -8.80 -6.35 -21.64
N PRO A 406 -9.36 -5.64 -22.66
CA PRO A 406 -10.26 -6.25 -23.60
C PRO A 406 -9.61 -7.40 -24.40
N TRP A 407 -8.33 -7.26 -24.75
CA TRP A 407 -7.62 -8.32 -25.45
C TRP A 407 -7.46 -9.56 -24.56
N LEU A 408 -7.00 -9.41 -23.33
CA LEU A 408 -6.90 -10.53 -22.38
C LEU A 408 -8.25 -11.22 -22.17
N GLU A 409 -9.31 -10.44 -21.98
CA GLU A 409 -10.67 -10.97 -21.79
C GLU A 409 -11.15 -11.75 -23.02
N SER A 410 -10.85 -11.29 -24.24
CA SER A 410 -11.13 -12.05 -25.47
C SER A 410 -10.41 -13.39 -25.52
N GLN A 411 -9.30 -13.50 -24.80
CA GLN A 411 -8.54 -14.74 -24.64
C GLN A 411 -8.98 -15.57 -23.42
N GLY A 412 -10.06 -15.19 -22.73
CA GLY A 412 -10.51 -15.86 -21.50
C GLY A 412 -9.53 -15.69 -20.32
N ILE A 413 -8.74 -14.63 -20.33
CA ILE A 413 -7.81 -14.24 -19.26
C ILE A 413 -8.33 -12.97 -18.61
N TYR A 414 -8.69 -13.05 -17.35
CA TYR A 414 -9.13 -11.90 -16.54
C TYR A 414 -7.99 -11.46 -15.63
N SER A 415 -7.64 -10.19 -15.66
CA SER A 415 -6.56 -9.67 -14.80
C SER A 415 -7.15 -8.67 -13.80
N ARG A 416 -7.09 -8.99 -12.51
CA ARG A 416 -7.79 -8.29 -11.42
C ARG A 416 -6.88 -8.08 -10.20
N GLY A 417 -7.36 -7.29 -9.26
CA GLY A 417 -6.62 -6.90 -8.06
C GLY A 417 -5.69 -5.72 -8.29
N ARG A 418 -4.91 -5.35 -7.27
CA ARG A 418 -4.09 -4.12 -7.27
C ARG A 418 -3.16 -4.01 -8.48
N PHE A 419 -2.41 -5.06 -8.78
CA PHE A 419 -1.48 -5.07 -9.90
C PHE A 419 -2.04 -5.72 -11.16
N GLY A 420 -2.98 -6.65 -11.03
CA GLY A 420 -3.66 -7.23 -12.19
C GLY A 420 -4.60 -6.24 -12.85
N GLY A 421 -5.31 -5.42 -12.08
CA GLY A 421 -6.14 -4.32 -12.56
C GLY A 421 -5.37 -3.02 -12.83
N TRP A 422 -4.16 -2.89 -12.28
CA TRP A 422 -3.30 -1.70 -12.31
C TRP A 422 -4.01 -0.42 -11.81
N LYS A 423 -4.90 -0.58 -10.84
CA LYS A 423 -5.67 0.53 -10.25
C LYS A 423 -5.47 0.60 -8.74
N TYR A 424 -4.69 1.57 -8.31
CA TYR A 424 -4.41 1.84 -6.91
C TYR A 424 -5.68 2.23 -6.14
N GLU A 425 -6.53 3.04 -6.78
CA GLU A 425 -7.73 3.64 -6.18
C GLU A 425 -8.79 2.62 -5.73
N VAL A 426 -8.84 1.45 -6.37
CA VAL A 426 -9.79 0.39 -6.06
C VAL A 426 -9.11 -0.93 -5.63
N GLY A 427 -7.79 -0.93 -5.48
CA GLY A 427 -7.03 -2.13 -5.15
C GLY A 427 -6.88 -2.36 -3.65
N ASN A 428 -7.95 -2.27 -2.86
CA ASN A 428 -7.96 -2.62 -1.43
C ASN A 428 -8.18 -4.11 -1.20
N MET A 429 -8.03 -4.56 0.04
CA MET A 429 -8.20 -5.98 0.41
C MET A 429 -9.64 -6.48 0.31
N ASP A 430 -10.60 -5.59 0.39
CA ASP A 430 -12.05 -5.85 0.32
C ASP A 430 -12.58 -5.93 -1.12
N HIS A 431 -11.80 -5.49 -2.11
CA HIS A 431 -12.07 -5.61 -3.54
C HIS A 431 -11.46 -6.89 -4.10
#